data_b3b6a33ca63e2a7e53eb00f665549e19
#
_entry.id   b3b6a33ca63e2a7e53eb00f665549e19
#
_cell.length_a   1.000
_cell.length_b   1.000
_cell.length_c   1.000
_cell.angle_alpha   90.00
_cell.angle_beta   90.00
_cell.angle_gamma   90.00
#
_symmetry.space_group_name_H-M   'P 1'
#
loop_
_entity.id
_entity.type
_entity.pdbx_description
1 polymer ?
#
loop_
_entity_poly.entity_id
_entity_poly.type
_entity_poly.pdbx_seq_one_letter_code
_entity_poly.pdbx_strand_id
1 'polypeptide(L)'
;VVGKPYSFLHIDKAEIDLDKGIDLYDEQVYAKASENLKKFEAEGVYINDTSKKYYFYRQIMNGHSQTGIVGCASIDDYLENRIKKHEFTRADKEVDRIKHVDICSAHTGPIFLTYKNSDVLDAIIVSETEKEPVYDFVADDGVRHTVWSTSSTSVDESIESAFSELDALYIADGHHRAASAVKVGLKRRGENTSH
;
A
#
# COMPACT_ATOMS: atom_id res chain seq x y z
N VAL A 1 -12.82 10.19 -14.87
CA VAL A 1 -11.92 9.30 -15.61
C VAL A 1 -11.91 9.61 -17.11
N VAL A 2 -12.98 10.23 -17.62
CA VAL A 2 -13.05 10.64 -19.04
C VAL A 2 -11.85 11.52 -19.38
N GLY A 3 -11.08 11.14 -20.41
CA GLY A 3 -9.87 11.84 -20.83
C GLY A 3 -8.62 11.62 -19.95
N LYS A 4 -8.68 10.72 -18.96
CA LYS A 4 -7.53 10.35 -18.13
C LYS A 4 -7.24 8.84 -18.27
N PRO A 5 -6.61 8.38 -19.36
CA PRO A 5 -6.46 6.96 -19.69
C PRO A 5 -5.59 6.18 -18.71
N TYR A 6 -4.76 6.88 -17.91
CA TYR A 6 -3.88 6.28 -16.89
C TYR A 6 -4.34 6.58 -15.48
N SER A 7 -5.62 6.91 -15.29
CA SER A 7 -6.17 7.06 -13.95
C SER A 7 -6.11 5.72 -13.19
N PHE A 8 -5.68 5.77 -11.93
CA PHE A 8 -5.65 4.60 -11.05
C PHE A 8 -7.03 3.94 -10.90
N LEU A 9 -8.11 4.68 -11.14
CA LEU A 9 -9.47 4.15 -11.11
C LEU A 9 -9.71 3.03 -12.15
N HIS A 10 -8.95 2.96 -13.22
CA HIS A 10 -8.99 1.83 -14.16
C HIS A 10 -8.52 0.51 -13.53
N ILE A 11 -7.83 0.56 -12.38
CA ILE A 11 -7.40 -0.61 -11.62
C ILE A 11 -8.32 -0.82 -10.41
N ASP A 12 -8.56 0.20 -9.61
CA ASP A 12 -9.33 0.07 -8.36
C ASP A 12 -10.87 0.01 -8.59
N LYS A 13 -11.33 0.50 -9.76
CA LYS A 13 -12.73 0.56 -10.20
C LYS A 13 -12.86 0.10 -11.65
N ALA A 14 -12.31 -1.08 -11.96
CA ALA A 14 -12.16 -1.55 -13.33
C ALA A 14 -13.48 -1.79 -14.07
N GLU A 15 -14.62 -1.84 -13.35
CA GLU A 15 -15.96 -1.86 -13.93
C GLU A 15 -16.25 -0.67 -14.85
N ILE A 16 -15.53 0.45 -14.70
CA ILE A 16 -15.67 1.63 -15.58
C ILE A 16 -15.25 1.36 -17.03
N ASP A 17 -14.48 0.31 -17.26
CA ASP A 17 -13.98 -0.12 -18.57
C ASP A 17 -14.79 -1.29 -19.16
N LEU A 18 -15.88 -1.69 -18.50
CA LEU A 18 -16.75 -2.79 -18.90
C LEU A 18 -18.15 -2.29 -19.27
N ASP A 19 -18.98 -3.19 -19.75
CA ASP A 19 -20.35 -2.87 -20.15
C ASP A 19 -21.17 -2.32 -18.96
N LYS A 20 -22.01 -1.33 -19.26
CA LYS A 20 -22.90 -0.73 -18.26
C LYS A 20 -23.87 -1.78 -17.73
N GLY A 21 -23.90 -1.95 -16.41
CA GLY A 21 -24.79 -2.88 -15.72
C GLY A 21 -24.15 -4.19 -15.31
N ILE A 22 -22.82 -4.37 -15.54
CA ILE A 22 -22.09 -5.48 -14.95
C ILE A 22 -22.16 -5.41 -13.42
N ASP A 23 -22.26 -6.58 -12.78
CA ASP A 23 -22.16 -6.65 -11.32
C ASP A 23 -20.74 -6.24 -10.88
N LEU A 24 -20.66 -5.35 -9.87
CA LEU A 24 -19.37 -4.85 -9.35
C LEU A 24 -18.46 -5.96 -8.80
N TYR A 25 -19.05 -7.12 -8.47
CA TYR A 25 -18.35 -8.29 -7.93
C TYR A 25 -18.18 -9.42 -8.95
N ASP A 26 -18.47 -9.15 -10.24
CA ASP A 26 -18.26 -10.10 -11.32
C ASP A 26 -16.76 -10.37 -11.51
N GLU A 27 -16.41 -11.63 -11.82
CA GLU A 27 -15.02 -12.05 -12.06
C GLU A 27 -14.33 -11.24 -13.18
N GLN A 28 -15.10 -10.75 -14.16
CA GLN A 28 -14.59 -9.92 -15.24
C GLN A 28 -14.04 -8.58 -14.75
N VAL A 29 -14.57 -8.02 -13.63
CA VAL A 29 -14.08 -6.78 -13.04
C VAL A 29 -12.65 -6.97 -12.51
N TYR A 30 -12.40 -8.06 -11.80
CA TYR A 30 -11.07 -8.37 -11.27
C TYR A 30 -10.07 -8.73 -12.38
N ALA A 31 -10.54 -9.48 -13.40
CA ALA A 31 -9.71 -9.78 -14.57
C ALA A 31 -9.30 -8.49 -15.29
N LYS A 32 -10.24 -7.54 -15.45
CA LYS A 32 -9.98 -6.24 -16.07
C LYS A 32 -9.02 -5.38 -15.27
N ALA A 33 -9.14 -5.38 -13.95
CA ALA A 33 -8.19 -4.69 -13.06
C ALA A 33 -6.75 -5.21 -13.26
N SER A 34 -6.57 -6.53 -13.31
CA SER A 34 -5.27 -7.15 -13.57
C SER A 34 -4.74 -6.86 -14.99
N GLU A 35 -5.62 -6.88 -15.99
CA GLU A 35 -5.26 -6.51 -17.37
C GLU A 35 -4.75 -5.06 -17.44
N ASN A 36 -5.49 -4.14 -16.84
CA ASN A 36 -5.12 -2.72 -16.82
C ASN A 36 -3.79 -2.48 -16.08
N LEU A 37 -3.58 -3.15 -14.93
CA LEU A 37 -2.32 -3.04 -14.19
C LEU A 37 -1.13 -3.49 -15.05
N LYS A 38 -1.22 -4.68 -15.68
CA LYS A 38 -0.18 -5.21 -16.57
C LYS A 38 0.06 -4.33 -17.78
N LYS A 39 -1.01 -3.76 -18.34
CA LYS A 39 -0.91 -2.78 -19.44
C LYS A 39 -0.13 -1.55 -19.02
N PHE A 40 -0.43 -0.98 -17.85
CA PHE A 40 0.27 0.21 -17.35
C PHE A 40 1.75 -0.06 -17.06
N GLU A 41 2.09 -1.27 -16.61
CA GLU A 41 3.49 -1.70 -16.46
C GLU A 41 4.16 -1.85 -17.84
N ALA A 42 3.52 -2.52 -18.80
CA ALA A 42 4.07 -2.73 -20.14
C ALA A 42 4.27 -1.42 -20.92
N GLU A 43 3.42 -0.43 -20.70
CA GLU A 43 3.50 0.91 -21.29
C GLU A 43 4.47 1.85 -20.53
N GLY A 44 5.08 1.39 -19.43
CA GLY A 44 6.01 2.18 -18.62
C GLY A 44 5.36 3.30 -17.81
N VAL A 45 4.03 3.26 -17.64
CA VAL A 45 3.30 4.19 -16.76
C VAL A 45 3.61 3.87 -15.30
N TYR A 46 3.68 2.58 -14.97
CA TYR A 46 4.20 2.09 -13.70
C TYR A 46 5.54 1.42 -13.93
N ILE A 47 6.46 1.67 -13.01
CA ILE A 47 7.82 1.16 -13.06
C ILE A 47 8.06 0.38 -11.77
N ASN A 48 8.48 -0.87 -11.90
CA ASN A 48 8.93 -1.63 -10.75
C ASN A 48 10.37 -1.22 -10.40
N ASP A 49 10.62 -0.93 -9.13
CA ASP A 49 11.97 -0.73 -8.65
C ASP A 49 12.81 -2.01 -8.80
N THR A 50 14.08 -1.83 -9.12
CA THR A 50 15.02 -2.95 -9.34
C THR A 50 15.49 -3.62 -8.03
N SER A 51 15.23 -2.99 -6.90
CA SER A 51 15.57 -3.49 -5.55
C SER A 51 14.44 -3.20 -4.57
N LYS A 52 14.36 -4.01 -3.51
CA LYS A 52 13.48 -3.73 -2.37
C LYS A 52 13.93 -2.45 -1.68
N LYS A 53 12.97 -1.61 -1.28
CA LYS A 53 13.20 -0.32 -0.63
C LYS A 53 12.07 -0.01 0.33
N TYR A 54 12.32 0.89 1.27
CA TYR A 54 11.29 1.66 1.94
C TYR A 54 11.13 3.01 1.26
N TYR A 55 9.96 3.62 1.47
CA TYR A 55 9.70 4.97 0.98
C TYR A 55 9.25 5.84 2.13
N PHE A 56 9.48 7.15 2.00
CA PHE A 56 8.91 8.16 2.88
C PHE A 56 7.89 8.94 2.09
N TYR A 57 6.68 9.04 2.63
CA TYR A 57 5.59 9.74 1.98
C TYR A 57 5.09 10.86 2.86
N ARG A 58 5.21 12.08 2.35
CA ARG A 58 4.74 13.30 3.04
C ARG A 58 3.53 13.87 2.34
N GLN A 59 2.53 14.21 3.13
CA GLN A 59 1.40 15.02 2.71
C GLN A 59 1.41 16.34 3.48
N ILE A 60 1.16 17.44 2.76
CA ILE A 60 0.96 18.76 3.37
C ILE A 60 -0.42 19.25 2.94
N MET A 61 -1.30 19.42 3.91
CA MET A 61 -2.69 19.88 3.71
C MET A 61 -3.01 20.96 4.73
N ASN A 62 -3.46 22.14 4.27
CA ASN A 62 -3.82 23.28 5.13
C ASN A 62 -2.71 23.66 6.12
N GLY A 63 -1.45 23.59 5.70
CA GLY A 63 -0.29 23.89 6.54
C GLY A 63 0.11 22.77 7.51
N HIS A 64 -0.68 21.69 7.61
CA HIS A 64 -0.31 20.52 8.41
C HIS A 64 0.51 19.54 7.55
N SER A 65 1.68 19.16 8.07
CA SER A 65 2.61 18.22 7.42
C SER A 65 2.63 16.90 8.18
N GLN A 66 2.41 15.79 7.47
CA GLN A 66 2.53 14.45 8.00
C GLN A 66 3.42 13.61 7.08
N THR A 67 4.40 12.92 7.66
CA THR A 67 5.30 12.01 6.94
C THR A 67 5.19 10.62 7.53
N GLY A 68 5.02 9.61 6.68
CA GLY A 68 5.00 8.20 7.05
C GLY A 68 6.06 7.40 6.32
N ILE A 69 6.45 6.27 6.90
CA ILE A 69 7.28 5.25 6.25
C ILE A 69 6.36 4.27 5.53
N VAL A 70 6.63 4.00 4.26
CA VAL A 70 5.88 3.03 3.45
C VAL A 70 6.74 1.78 3.26
N GLY A 71 6.19 0.64 3.62
CA GLY A 71 6.85 -0.66 3.50
C GLY A 71 5.85 -1.81 3.65
N CYS A 72 6.35 -3.04 3.57
CA CYS A 72 5.56 -4.23 3.81
C CYS A 72 5.62 -4.61 5.29
N ALA A 73 4.45 -4.80 5.91
CA ALA A 73 4.36 -5.37 7.25
C ALA A 73 4.14 -6.88 7.18
N SER A 74 4.66 -7.63 8.16
CA SER A 74 4.50 -9.07 8.23
C SER A 74 3.03 -9.46 8.52
N ILE A 75 2.52 -10.44 7.78
CA ILE A 75 1.21 -11.03 8.07
C ILE A 75 1.23 -11.80 9.40
N ASP A 76 2.38 -12.30 9.83
CA ASP A 76 2.53 -12.99 11.12
C ASP A 76 2.37 -12.03 12.29
N ASP A 77 2.90 -10.80 12.18
CA ASP A 77 2.68 -9.75 13.18
C ASP A 77 1.19 -9.40 13.34
N TYR A 78 0.41 -9.49 12.25
CA TYR A 78 -1.04 -9.34 12.32
C TYR A 78 -1.70 -10.52 13.04
N LEU A 79 -1.27 -11.75 12.77
CA LEU A 79 -1.81 -12.98 13.37
C LEU A 79 -1.46 -13.06 14.86
N GLU A 80 -0.25 -12.71 15.23
CA GLU A 80 0.27 -12.67 16.60
C GLU A 80 -0.20 -11.46 17.39
N ASN A 81 -1.04 -10.61 16.77
CA ASN A 81 -1.57 -9.41 17.39
C ASN A 81 -0.50 -8.38 17.82
N ARG A 82 0.65 -8.34 17.13
CA ARG A 82 1.58 -7.23 17.18
C ARG A 82 1.03 -6.04 16.40
N ILE A 83 0.31 -6.28 15.31
CA ILE A 83 -0.52 -5.27 14.64
C ILE A 83 -1.90 -5.29 15.28
N LYS A 84 -2.18 -4.27 16.09
CA LYS A 84 -3.41 -4.15 16.88
C LYS A 84 -4.59 -3.67 16.03
N LYS A 85 -5.74 -4.31 16.25
CA LYS A 85 -7.01 -4.03 15.60
C LYS A 85 -7.97 -3.42 16.62
N HIS A 86 -8.81 -2.50 16.18
CA HIS A 86 -9.88 -1.92 17.02
C HIS A 86 -11.27 -2.03 16.37
N GLU A 87 -11.35 -2.62 15.17
CA GLU A 87 -12.59 -2.82 14.42
C GLU A 87 -12.67 -4.26 13.92
N PHE A 88 -13.88 -4.83 13.96
CA PHE A 88 -14.18 -6.10 13.32
C PHE A 88 -14.46 -5.89 11.85
N THR A 89 -13.90 -6.75 11.02
CA THR A 89 -14.08 -6.70 9.58
C THR A 89 -15.34 -7.45 9.14
N ARG A 90 -16.01 -6.95 8.11
CA ARG A 90 -17.18 -7.58 7.51
C ARG A 90 -16.76 -8.54 6.42
N ALA A 91 -17.25 -9.77 6.47
CA ALA A 91 -16.87 -10.84 5.55
C ALA A 91 -17.20 -10.52 4.08
N ASP A 92 -18.33 -9.84 3.81
CA ASP A 92 -18.75 -9.45 2.46
C ASP A 92 -17.75 -8.50 1.78
N LYS A 93 -17.28 -7.49 2.51
CA LYS A 93 -16.28 -6.53 2.01
C LYS A 93 -14.89 -7.14 1.88
N GLU A 94 -14.56 -8.13 2.71
CA GLU A 94 -13.29 -8.82 2.60
C GLU A 94 -13.18 -9.67 1.34
N VAL A 95 -14.27 -10.36 0.95
CA VAL A 95 -14.27 -11.21 -0.25
C VAL A 95 -13.90 -10.42 -1.50
N ASP A 96 -14.45 -9.22 -1.66
CA ASP A 96 -14.11 -8.32 -2.76
C ASP A 96 -12.61 -7.97 -2.78
N ARG A 97 -12.08 -7.51 -1.65
CA ARG A 97 -10.66 -7.13 -1.56
C ARG A 97 -9.72 -8.33 -1.70
N ILE A 98 -10.08 -9.50 -1.18
CA ILE A 98 -9.30 -10.74 -1.37
C ILE A 98 -9.17 -11.07 -2.85
N LYS A 99 -10.29 -11.09 -3.60
CA LYS A 99 -10.28 -11.35 -5.04
C LYS A 99 -9.42 -10.36 -5.80
N HIS A 100 -9.58 -9.08 -5.51
CA HIS A 100 -8.82 -8.01 -6.16
C HIS A 100 -7.31 -8.17 -5.93
N VAL A 101 -6.88 -8.31 -4.67
CA VAL A 101 -5.45 -8.49 -4.32
C VAL A 101 -4.89 -9.78 -4.93
N ASP A 102 -5.65 -10.88 -4.89
CA ASP A 102 -5.19 -12.17 -5.39
C ASP A 102 -5.04 -12.17 -6.92
N ILE A 103 -6.01 -11.64 -7.65
CA ILE A 103 -5.98 -11.60 -9.12
C ILE A 103 -4.97 -10.58 -9.65
N CYS A 104 -4.90 -9.39 -9.07
CA CYS A 104 -3.90 -8.38 -9.43
C CYS A 104 -2.49 -8.76 -8.98
N SER A 105 -2.34 -9.66 -8.02
CA SER A 105 -1.06 -9.96 -7.34
C SER A 105 -0.38 -8.71 -6.78
N ALA A 106 -1.17 -7.73 -6.35
CA ALA A 106 -0.71 -6.43 -5.89
C ALA A 106 -1.63 -5.86 -4.82
N HIS A 107 -1.04 -5.12 -3.86
CA HIS A 107 -1.78 -4.29 -2.93
C HIS A 107 -1.98 -2.91 -3.55
N THR A 108 -3.18 -2.66 -4.06
CA THR A 108 -3.53 -1.41 -4.75
C THR A 108 -3.94 -0.29 -3.81
N GLY A 109 -4.09 -0.57 -2.52
CA GLY A 109 -4.42 0.43 -1.50
C GLY A 109 -3.63 0.20 -0.23
N PRO A 110 -2.76 1.13 0.18
CA PRO A 110 -2.02 1.01 1.43
C PRO A 110 -2.96 1.05 2.64
N ILE A 111 -2.54 0.42 3.73
CA ILE A 111 -3.14 0.58 5.06
C ILE A 111 -2.40 1.68 5.82
N PHE A 112 -3.07 2.29 6.78
CA PHE A 112 -2.45 3.27 7.65
C PHE A 112 -2.24 2.67 9.04
N LEU A 113 -0.97 2.52 9.40
CA LEU A 113 -0.53 2.05 10.72
C LEU A 113 0.05 3.24 11.51
N THR A 114 -0.18 3.23 12.81
CA THR A 114 0.46 4.13 13.76
C THR A 114 1.25 3.34 14.79
N TYR A 115 2.23 3.99 15.41
CA TYR A 115 3.07 3.42 16.46
C TYR A 115 3.39 4.48 17.52
N LYS A 116 3.85 4.03 18.69
CA LYS A 116 4.37 4.94 19.70
C LYS A 116 5.64 5.59 19.21
N ASN A 117 5.84 6.87 19.54
CA ASN A 117 7.00 7.64 19.08
C ASN A 117 8.31 6.85 19.22
N SER A 118 9.17 6.98 18.22
CA SER A 118 10.52 6.42 18.17
C SER A 118 11.47 7.47 17.65
N ASP A 119 12.33 7.97 18.54
CA ASP A 119 13.33 8.99 18.19
C ASP A 119 14.28 8.50 17.08
N VAL A 120 14.51 7.17 17.00
CA VAL A 120 15.33 6.57 15.95
C VAL A 120 14.64 6.67 14.59
N LEU A 121 13.36 6.31 14.51
CA LEU A 121 12.59 6.43 13.26
C LEU A 121 12.43 7.88 12.85
N ASP A 122 12.20 8.78 13.79
CA ASP A 122 12.09 10.22 13.52
C ASP A 122 13.41 10.78 12.95
N ALA A 123 14.56 10.40 13.52
CA ALA A 123 15.86 10.80 13.00
C ALA A 123 16.12 10.28 11.57
N ILE A 124 15.73 9.04 11.28
CA ILE A 124 15.83 8.46 9.94
C ILE A 124 14.92 9.24 8.96
N ILE A 125 13.67 9.50 9.32
CA ILE A 125 12.72 10.27 8.49
C ILE A 125 13.31 11.65 8.16
N VAL A 126 13.83 12.36 9.16
CA VAL A 126 14.45 13.68 8.95
C VAL A 126 15.61 13.58 7.97
N SER A 127 16.56 12.68 8.21
CA SER A 127 17.75 12.52 7.36
C SER A 127 17.42 12.15 5.92
N GLU A 128 16.46 11.23 5.71
CA GLU A 128 16.11 10.77 4.36
C GLU A 128 15.26 11.80 3.59
N THR A 129 14.45 12.58 4.28
CA THR A 129 13.60 13.60 3.64
C THR A 129 14.29 14.94 3.39
N GLU A 130 15.55 15.10 3.79
CA GLU A 130 16.43 16.21 3.37
C GLU A 130 17.03 15.99 1.97
N LYS A 131 16.95 14.77 1.44
CA LYS A 131 17.47 14.39 0.13
C LYS A 131 16.52 14.81 -0.99
N GLU A 132 16.97 14.65 -2.23
CA GLU A 132 16.12 14.90 -3.40
C GLU A 132 14.96 13.90 -3.46
N PRO A 133 13.72 14.34 -3.56
CA PRO A 133 12.56 13.46 -3.63
C PRO A 133 12.47 12.78 -5.00
N VAL A 134 11.90 11.58 -5.01
CA VAL A 134 11.53 10.86 -6.24
C VAL A 134 10.34 11.53 -6.92
N TYR A 135 9.37 11.99 -6.13
CA TYR A 135 8.19 12.73 -6.58
C TYR A 135 7.91 13.90 -5.64
N ASP A 136 7.52 15.04 -6.22
CA ASP A 136 7.05 16.21 -5.48
C ASP A 136 6.07 16.98 -6.36
N PHE A 137 4.81 17.05 -5.97
CA PHE A 137 3.76 17.73 -6.72
C PHE A 137 2.62 18.18 -5.81
N VAL A 138 1.83 19.12 -6.31
CA VAL A 138 0.57 19.53 -5.68
C VAL A 138 -0.58 18.99 -6.52
N ALA A 139 -1.50 18.26 -5.88
CA ALA A 139 -2.69 17.72 -6.52
C ALA A 139 -3.78 18.81 -6.69
N ASP A 140 -4.81 18.50 -7.50
CA ASP A 140 -5.89 19.45 -7.82
C ASP A 140 -6.68 19.92 -6.56
N ASP A 141 -6.65 19.15 -5.49
CA ASP A 141 -7.27 19.50 -4.19
C ASP A 141 -6.39 20.38 -3.30
N GLY A 142 -5.20 20.78 -3.77
CA GLY A 142 -4.25 21.62 -3.06
C GLY A 142 -3.35 20.87 -2.07
N VAL A 143 -3.45 19.57 -1.97
CA VAL A 143 -2.55 18.74 -1.15
C VAL A 143 -1.21 18.57 -1.87
N ARG A 144 -0.10 18.88 -1.17
CA ARG A 144 1.24 18.57 -1.67
C ARG A 144 1.62 17.15 -1.27
N HIS A 145 2.10 16.39 -2.24
CA HIS A 145 2.57 15.03 -2.09
C HIS A 145 4.05 14.97 -2.41
N THR A 146 4.86 14.45 -1.48
CA THR A 146 6.30 14.29 -1.69
C THR A 146 6.70 12.86 -1.31
N VAL A 147 7.48 12.21 -2.15
CA VAL A 147 7.92 10.82 -1.95
C VAL A 147 9.44 10.75 -2.07
N TRP A 148 10.07 10.09 -1.12
CA TRP A 148 11.49 9.70 -1.16
C TRP A 148 11.60 8.19 -1.08
N SER A 149 12.67 7.63 -1.61
CA SER A 149 13.06 6.23 -1.38
C SER A 149 14.28 6.18 -0.48
N THR A 150 14.43 5.10 0.27
CA THR A 150 15.65 4.86 1.06
C THR A 150 16.90 4.90 0.18
N SER A 151 17.95 5.47 0.72
CA SER A 151 19.18 5.77 -0.02
C SER A 151 20.19 4.62 -0.03
N SER A 152 20.06 3.66 0.89
CA SER A 152 20.99 2.54 1.04
C SER A 152 20.38 1.39 1.85
N THR A 153 20.93 0.19 1.67
CA THR A 153 20.58 -1.00 2.45
C THR A 153 20.79 -0.81 3.96
N SER A 154 21.79 -0.04 4.37
CA SER A 154 22.03 0.23 5.79
C SER A 154 20.92 1.08 6.43
N VAL A 155 20.25 1.93 5.65
CA VAL A 155 19.06 2.65 6.11
C VAL A 155 17.87 1.68 6.23
N ASP A 156 17.68 0.79 5.25
CA ASP A 156 16.64 -0.25 5.31
C ASP A 156 16.79 -1.11 6.56
N GLU A 157 18.01 -1.60 6.85
CA GLU A 157 18.34 -2.37 8.05
C GLU A 157 18.08 -1.58 9.35
N SER A 158 18.38 -0.29 9.34
CA SER A 158 18.11 0.58 10.50
C SER A 158 16.60 0.76 10.75
N ILE A 159 15.80 0.87 9.69
CA ILE A 159 14.33 0.92 9.76
C ILE A 159 13.80 -0.40 10.33
N GLU A 160 14.25 -1.54 9.79
CA GLU A 160 13.83 -2.87 10.26
C GLU A 160 14.19 -3.09 11.74
N SER A 161 15.41 -2.73 12.14
CA SER A 161 15.84 -2.80 13.53
C SER A 161 14.98 -1.93 14.44
N ALA A 162 14.71 -0.68 14.05
CA ALA A 162 13.90 0.24 14.84
C ALA A 162 12.45 -0.25 14.99
N PHE A 163 11.85 -0.81 13.93
CA PHE A 163 10.50 -1.39 14.01
C PHE A 163 10.48 -2.67 14.86
N SER A 164 11.56 -3.45 14.90
CA SER A 164 11.64 -4.67 15.72
C SER A 164 11.58 -4.38 17.22
N GLU A 165 12.05 -3.20 17.64
CA GLU A 165 12.02 -2.73 19.02
C GLU A 165 10.65 -2.19 19.47
N LEU A 166 9.71 -1.99 18.53
CA LEU A 166 8.37 -1.53 18.87
C LEU A 166 7.52 -2.67 19.42
N ASP A 167 6.82 -2.43 20.52
CA ASP A 167 5.91 -3.39 21.13
C ASP A 167 4.74 -3.75 20.21
N ALA A 168 4.21 -2.79 19.48
CA ALA A 168 3.05 -2.96 18.62
C ALA A 168 2.89 -1.82 17.59
N LEU A 169 2.24 -2.17 16.49
CA LEU A 169 1.64 -1.24 15.54
C LEU A 169 0.12 -1.23 15.71
N TYR A 170 -0.54 -0.16 15.32
CA TYR A 170 -1.98 0.01 15.48
C TYR A 170 -2.60 0.39 14.14
N ILE A 171 -3.61 -0.34 13.67
CA ILE A 171 -4.31 0.02 12.43
C ILE A 171 -5.14 1.28 12.70
N ALA A 172 -4.79 2.38 12.07
CA ALA A 172 -5.58 3.61 12.11
C ALA A 172 -6.66 3.62 11.02
N ASP A 173 -6.34 3.08 9.83
CA ASP A 173 -7.29 2.90 8.72
C ASP A 173 -6.93 1.69 7.87
N GLY A 174 -7.95 1.07 7.26
CA GLY A 174 -7.78 -0.03 6.32
C GLY A 174 -7.86 -1.43 6.92
N HIS A 175 -8.66 -1.66 7.97
CA HIS A 175 -8.85 -2.98 8.60
C HIS A 175 -9.24 -4.07 7.59
N HIS A 176 -10.16 -3.77 6.67
CA HIS A 176 -10.56 -4.72 5.62
C HIS A 176 -9.41 -5.04 4.65
N ARG A 177 -8.60 -4.03 4.28
CA ARG A 177 -7.42 -4.21 3.42
C ARG A 177 -6.36 -5.06 4.11
N ALA A 178 -6.09 -4.80 5.39
CA ALA A 178 -5.16 -5.61 6.19
C ALA A 178 -5.62 -7.05 6.31
N ALA A 179 -6.88 -7.29 6.69
CA ALA A 179 -7.45 -8.62 6.81
C ALA A 179 -7.41 -9.40 5.49
N SER A 180 -7.73 -8.74 4.37
CA SER A 180 -7.69 -9.35 3.04
C SER A 180 -6.26 -9.72 2.63
N ALA A 181 -5.29 -8.85 2.88
CA ALA A 181 -3.88 -9.12 2.63
C ALA A 181 -3.38 -10.36 3.38
N VAL A 182 -3.74 -10.48 4.65
CA VAL A 182 -3.39 -11.65 5.47
C VAL A 182 -4.01 -12.92 4.91
N LYS A 183 -5.30 -12.91 4.52
CA LYS A 183 -5.99 -14.07 3.95
C LYS A 183 -5.36 -14.53 2.63
N VAL A 184 -5.02 -13.60 1.74
CA VAL A 184 -4.31 -13.92 0.49
C VAL A 184 -2.92 -14.48 0.78
N GLY A 185 -2.18 -13.87 1.71
CA GLY A 185 -0.87 -14.36 2.12
C GLY A 185 -0.91 -15.78 2.67
N LEU A 186 -1.88 -16.09 3.55
CA LEU A 186 -2.08 -17.44 4.10
C LEU A 186 -2.47 -18.45 3.01
N LYS A 187 -3.38 -18.09 2.09
CA LYS A 187 -3.75 -18.92 0.96
C LYS A 187 -2.51 -19.30 0.13
N ARG A 188 -1.73 -18.29 -0.28
CA ARG A 188 -0.55 -18.47 -1.12
C ARG A 188 0.57 -19.22 -0.40
N ARG A 189 0.73 -19.03 0.90
CA ARG A 189 1.67 -19.78 1.75
C ARG A 189 1.30 -21.26 1.81
N GLY A 190 0.00 -21.62 1.83
CA GLY A 190 -0.47 -22.99 1.76
C GLY A 190 -0.26 -23.65 0.39
N GLU A 191 -0.28 -22.85 -0.69
CA GLU A 191 -0.06 -23.31 -2.07
C GLU A 191 1.44 -23.41 -2.42
N ASN A 192 2.29 -22.63 -1.77
CA ASN A 192 3.72 -22.56 -2.01
C ASN A 192 4.51 -22.70 -0.69
N THR A 193 5.03 -23.90 -0.45
CA THR A 193 5.76 -24.27 0.77
C THR A 193 7.19 -23.67 0.84
N SER A 194 7.61 -22.89 -0.15
CA SER A 194 8.92 -22.19 -0.20
C SER A 194 8.87 -20.76 0.32
N HIS A 195 7.75 -20.34 0.90
CA HIS A 195 7.58 -19.02 1.52
C HIS A 195 7.57 -19.09 3.05
#